data_720fbecd8ce921442ba70ca7ce2f4b52
#
_entry.id   720fbecd8ce921442ba70ca7ce2f4b52
#
_cell.length_a   1.000
_cell.length_b   1.000
_cell.length_c   1.000
_cell.angle_alpha   90.00
_cell.angle_beta   90.00
_cell.angle_gamma   90.00
#
_symmetry.space_group_name_H-M   'P 1'
#
loop_
_entity.id
_entity.type
_entity.pdbx_description
1 polymer ?
#
loop_
_entity_poly.entity_id
_entity_poly.type
_entity_poly.pdbx_seq_one_letter_code
_entity_poly.pdbx_strand_id
1 'polypeptide(L)'
;MLYLLCRGCCQKQENNFMLTLNEHLLNQVLLIAYQAGKHLQQFYQKQVHVELKEDNTPVTEADLFVSQFLTEKLTALFPNVSVLSEENCHISFEERKNWKEYWLIDPLDGTQQFINRTDQFSVLITLVRKNKPVLSVIHAPVLSITYYAMDNFGAFKKQVDQVKKLTKNTINFDHPLRIAVGATTSQEKVRSILPKDFPCEFVVVGSSSLKSGLVAEGAVDGYVRLGQTGEWDTAGAEVLLGETHGAIFDSHFEPLTYNQRETLINPHFVMVGDQSLDWRSIFQFN
;
A
#
# COMPACT_ATOMS: atom_id res chain seq x y z
N MET A 1 64.96 13.97 15.94
CA MET A 1 64.24 14.18 14.69
C MET A 1 63.07 13.22 14.68
N LEU A 2 61.97 13.65 15.33
CA LEU A 2 60.79 12.84 15.57
C LEU A 2 59.77 13.11 14.44
N TYR A 3 59.39 12.07 13.67
CA TYR A 3 58.24 12.09 12.77
C TYR A 3 57.00 11.69 13.54
N LEU A 4 56.15 12.64 13.85
CA LEU A 4 54.78 12.36 14.33
C LEU A 4 53.87 12.14 13.11
N LEU A 5 53.45 10.88 12.91
CA LEU A 5 52.40 10.52 11.97
C LEU A 5 51.04 10.83 12.60
N CYS A 6 50.44 11.93 12.18
CA CYS A 6 49.01 12.20 12.41
C CYS A 6 48.17 11.24 11.57
N ARG A 7 47.64 10.18 12.17
CA ARG A 7 46.54 9.40 11.60
C ARG A 7 45.28 10.22 11.76
N GLY A 8 44.91 10.96 10.72
CA GLY A 8 43.59 11.56 10.60
C GLY A 8 42.56 10.49 10.56
N CYS A 9 41.83 10.33 11.65
CA CYS A 9 40.62 9.51 11.71
C CYS A 9 39.54 10.23 10.90
N CYS A 10 39.39 9.85 9.62
CA CYS A 10 38.30 10.29 8.79
C CYS A 10 37.04 9.55 9.29
N GLN A 11 36.42 10.06 10.35
CA GLN A 11 35.06 9.68 10.71
C GLN A 11 34.17 10.16 9.57
N LYS A 12 33.73 9.23 8.71
CA LYS A 12 32.56 9.43 7.87
C LYS A 12 31.40 9.77 8.82
N GLN A 13 31.10 11.05 8.96
CA GLN A 13 29.81 11.46 9.49
C GLN A 13 28.75 10.90 8.53
N GLU A 14 28.15 9.80 8.90
CA GLU A 14 26.89 9.37 8.31
C GLU A 14 25.87 10.46 8.64
N ASN A 15 25.72 11.41 7.75
CA ASN A 15 24.63 12.38 7.79
C ASN A 15 23.33 11.61 7.55
N ASN A 16 22.75 11.16 8.63
CA ASN A 16 21.53 10.39 8.71
C ASN A 16 20.31 11.32 8.55
N PHE A 17 20.23 12.03 7.41
CA PHE A 17 19.10 12.89 7.11
C PHE A 17 17.93 12.03 6.62
N MET A 18 16.96 11.79 7.50
CA MET A 18 15.63 11.30 7.07
C MET A 18 14.90 12.41 6.31
N LEU A 19 14.05 12.03 5.36
CA LEU A 19 13.23 12.97 4.60
C LEU A 19 12.32 13.77 5.54
N THR A 20 12.22 15.07 5.31
CA THR A 20 11.25 15.88 6.04
C THR A 20 9.85 15.65 5.48
N LEU A 21 8.93 15.12 6.31
CA LEU A 21 7.52 14.98 5.95
C LEU A 21 6.90 16.37 5.85
N ASN A 22 6.57 16.77 4.63
CA ASN A 22 5.92 18.03 4.34
C ASN A 22 5.16 17.96 3.01
N GLU A 23 4.38 18.98 2.73
CA GLU A 23 3.57 19.06 1.52
C GLU A 23 4.42 19.04 0.23
N HIS A 24 5.62 19.59 0.27
CA HIS A 24 6.52 19.58 -0.88
C HIS A 24 6.94 18.16 -1.26
N LEU A 25 7.34 17.34 -0.28
CA LEU A 25 7.66 15.92 -0.47
C LEU A 25 6.44 15.16 -1.05
N LEU A 26 5.26 15.36 -0.43
CA LEU A 26 4.03 14.71 -0.88
C LEU A 26 3.70 15.07 -2.34
N ASN A 27 3.82 16.34 -2.72
CA ASN A 27 3.58 16.80 -4.08
C ASN A 27 4.57 16.22 -5.10
N GLN A 28 5.84 16.04 -4.73
CA GLN A 28 6.82 15.35 -5.58
C GLN A 28 6.44 13.89 -5.82
N VAL A 29 6.01 13.17 -4.77
CA VAL A 29 5.60 11.77 -4.88
C VAL A 29 4.30 11.63 -5.69
N LEU A 30 3.34 12.54 -5.50
CA LEU A 30 2.12 12.60 -6.31
C LEU A 30 2.45 12.79 -7.81
N LEU A 31 3.40 13.66 -8.13
CA LEU A 31 3.81 13.88 -9.52
C LEU A 31 4.42 12.61 -10.14
N ILE A 32 5.26 11.89 -9.39
CA ILE A 32 5.83 10.61 -9.83
C ILE A 32 4.71 9.58 -10.06
N ALA A 33 3.77 9.46 -9.13
CA ALA A 33 2.63 8.53 -9.27
C ALA A 33 1.77 8.85 -10.51
N TYR A 34 1.51 10.14 -10.80
CA TYR A 34 0.79 10.54 -12.01
C TYR A 34 1.56 10.21 -13.29
N GLN A 35 2.89 10.37 -13.29
CA GLN A 35 3.71 9.99 -14.43
C GLN A 35 3.70 8.46 -14.65
N ALA A 36 3.82 7.68 -13.58
CA ALA A 36 3.71 6.23 -13.61
C ALA A 36 2.33 5.78 -14.14
N GLY A 37 1.24 6.41 -13.63
CA GLY A 37 -0.11 6.16 -14.10
C GLY A 37 -0.30 6.43 -15.60
N LYS A 38 0.35 7.46 -16.16
CA LYS A 38 0.34 7.71 -17.62
C LYS A 38 1.00 6.57 -18.40
N HIS A 39 2.09 6.00 -17.89
CA HIS A 39 2.72 4.83 -18.51
C HIS A 39 1.78 3.62 -18.45
N LEU A 40 1.14 3.35 -17.31
CA LEU A 40 0.15 2.28 -17.21
C LEU A 40 -0.99 2.46 -18.21
N GLN A 41 -1.52 3.68 -18.37
CA GLN A 41 -2.56 3.97 -19.38
C GLN A 41 -2.07 3.72 -20.82
N GLN A 42 -0.81 4.02 -21.14
CA GLN A 42 -0.23 3.75 -22.46
C GLN A 42 -0.13 2.24 -22.74
N PHE A 43 0.29 1.45 -21.76
CA PHE A 43 0.29 -0.01 -21.85
C PHE A 43 -1.14 -0.57 -21.88
N TYR A 44 -2.03 -0.01 -21.10
CA TYR A 44 -3.43 -0.44 -21.06
C TYR A 44 -4.16 -0.27 -22.39
N GLN A 45 -3.75 0.63 -23.25
CA GLN A 45 -4.31 0.80 -24.60
C GLN A 45 -3.77 -0.21 -25.62
N LYS A 46 -2.77 -1.02 -25.25
CA LYS A 46 -2.11 -1.98 -26.14
C LYS A 46 -2.39 -3.41 -25.66
N GLN A 47 -2.10 -4.38 -26.52
CA GLN A 47 -1.96 -5.75 -26.09
C GLN A 47 -0.60 -5.88 -25.39
N VAL A 48 -0.58 -6.31 -24.14
CA VAL A 48 0.63 -6.49 -23.34
C VAL A 48 1.05 -7.96 -23.31
N HIS A 49 2.34 -8.20 -23.24
CA HIS A 49 2.87 -9.52 -22.95
C HIS A 49 2.65 -9.85 -21.47
N VAL A 50 2.19 -11.08 -21.19
CA VAL A 50 1.90 -11.58 -19.84
C VAL A 50 2.78 -12.80 -19.59
N GLU A 51 3.49 -12.78 -18.47
CA GLU A 51 4.25 -13.91 -17.95
C GLU A 51 3.70 -14.33 -16.58
N LEU A 52 4.06 -15.52 -16.12
CA LEU A 52 3.75 -15.97 -14.77
C LEU A 52 5.01 -15.94 -13.91
N LYS A 53 4.91 -15.37 -12.73
CA LYS A 53 5.97 -15.43 -11.70
C LYS A 53 6.06 -16.88 -11.15
N GLU A 54 7.07 -17.16 -10.34
CA GLU A 54 7.28 -18.49 -9.72
C GLU A 54 6.08 -18.95 -8.86
N ASP A 55 5.36 -18.02 -8.27
CA ASP A 55 4.16 -18.25 -7.45
C ASP A 55 2.86 -18.34 -8.28
N ASN A 56 2.96 -18.38 -9.63
CA ASN A 56 1.88 -18.36 -10.61
C ASN A 56 1.04 -17.07 -10.63
N THR A 57 1.48 -15.98 -10.01
CA THR A 57 0.85 -14.68 -10.21
C THR A 57 1.27 -14.08 -11.56
N PRO A 58 0.37 -13.36 -12.27
CA PRO A 58 0.73 -12.74 -13.54
C PRO A 58 1.62 -11.52 -13.33
N VAL A 59 2.57 -11.31 -14.23
CA VAL A 59 3.34 -10.08 -14.39
C VAL A 59 3.28 -9.66 -15.86
N THR A 60 3.22 -8.37 -16.13
CA THR A 60 3.23 -7.84 -17.48
C THR A 60 4.45 -6.96 -17.72
N GLU A 61 4.74 -6.67 -18.97
CA GLU A 61 5.77 -5.68 -19.31
C GLU A 61 5.49 -4.29 -18.72
N ALA A 62 4.22 -3.98 -18.40
CA ALA A 62 3.84 -2.74 -17.73
C ALA A 62 4.32 -2.70 -16.28
N ASP A 63 4.18 -3.82 -15.53
CA ASP A 63 4.68 -3.95 -14.15
C ASP A 63 6.18 -3.68 -14.10
N LEU A 64 6.94 -4.36 -14.96
CA LEU A 64 8.41 -4.26 -15.01
C LEU A 64 8.87 -2.85 -15.41
N PHE A 65 8.26 -2.28 -16.46
CA PHE A 65 8.59 -0.93 -16.92
C PHE A 65 8.31 0.12 -15.83
N VAL A 66 7.13 0.06 -15.20
CA VAL A 66 6.74 1.04 -14.17
C VAL A 66 7.56 0.84 -12.90
N SER A 67 7.93 -0.39 -12.53
CA SER A 67 8.87 -0.68 -11.44
C SER A 67 10.21 0.02 -11.67
N GLN A 68 10.79 -0.12 -12.86
CA GLN A 68 12.05 0.54 -13.22
C GLN A 68 11.89 2.07 -13.19
N PHE A 69 10.83 2.61 -13.81
CA PHE A 69 10.54 4.04 -13.84
C PHE A 69 10.44 4.64 -12.44
N LEU A 70 9.67 4.02 -11.54
CA LEU A 70 9.50 4.47 -10.16
C LEU A 70 10.82 4.44 -9.40
N THR A 71 11.58 3.34 -9.53
CA THR A 71 12.89 3.18 -8.90
C THR A 71 13.86 4.28 -9.33
N GLU A 72 13.97 4.55 -10.63
CA GLU A 72 14.82 5.60 -11.17
C GLU A 72 14.41 6.99 -10.67
N LYS A 73 13.11 7.31 -10.67
CA LYS A 73 12.59 8.62 -10.22
C LYS A 73 12.79 8.85 -8.75
N LEU A 74 12.46 7.86 -7.92
CA LEU A 74 12.62 7.95 -6.47
C LEU A 74 14.09 8.03 -6.07
N THR A 75 14.95 7.21 -6.68
CA THR A 75 16.41 7.26 -6.44
C THR A 75 17.02 8.59 -6.89
N ALA A 76 16.57 9.16 -8.01
CA ALA A 76 17.08 10.45 -8.48
C ALA A 76 16.72 11.61 -7.55
N LEU A 77 15.50 11.58 -6.95
CA LEU A 77 15.07 12.62 -6.00
C LEU A 77 15.59 12.39 -4.57
N PHE A 78 15.75 11.12 -4.20
CA PHE A 78 16.09 10.72 -2.83
C PHE A 78 17.20 9.67 -2.83
N PRO A 79 18.44 10.01 -3.23
CA PRO A 79 19.51 9.04 -3.51
C PRO A 79 19.98 8.23 -2.29
N ASN A 80 19.66 8.68 -1.07
CA ASN A 80 20.01 7.99 0.17
C ASN A 80 18.87 7.12 0.72
N VAL A 81 17.74 7.00 0.01
CA VAL A 81 16.57 6.22 0.43
C VAL A 81 16.43 5.02 -0.51
N SER A 82 16.55 3.83 0.06
CA SER A 82 16.41 2.57 -0.71
C SER A 82 15.00 2.43 -1.28
N VAL A 83 14.88 1.69 -2.39
CA VAL A 83 13.58 1.35 -3.00
C VAL A 83 13.40 -0.16 -2.95
N LEU A 84 12.29 -0.61 -2.39
CA LEU A 84 11.82 -1.99 -2.39
C LEU A 84 10.56 -2.07 -3.25
N SER A 85 10.66 -2.76 -4.36
CA SER A 85 9.54 -2.97 -5.30
C SER A 85 9.04 -4.40 -5.24
N GLU A 86 7.75 -4.62 -5.44
CA GLU A 86 7.19 -5.95 -5.68
C GLU A 86 7.97 -6.72 -6.74
N GLU A 87 8.36 -6.06 -7.84
CA GLU A 87 9.06 -6.68 -8.97
C GLU A 87 10.57 -6.85 -8.72
N ASN A 88 11.09 -6.33 -7.62
CA ASN A 88 12.48 -6.50 -7.21
C ASN A 88 12.57 -6.68 -5.68
N CYS A 89 11.88 -7.69 -5.16
CA CYS A 89 11.78 -7.97 -3.72
C CYS A 89 12.82 -8.98 -3.20
N HIS A 90 13.82 -9.35 -4.01
CA HIS A 90 14.84 -10.35 -3.66
C HIS A 90 15.95 -9.82 -2.72
N ILE A 91 15.84 -8.58 -2.25
CA ILE A 91 16.80 -7.99 -1.30
C ILE A 91 16.70 -8.77 0.02
N SER A 92 17.85 -9.28 0.50
CA SER A 92 17.92 -10.12 1.70
C SER A 92 17.42 -9.36 2.94
N PHE A 93 16.86 -10.09 3.91
CA PHE A 93 16.45 -9.49 5.17
C PHE A 93 17.65 -8.88 5.93
N GLU A 94 18.81 -9.53 5.88
CA GLU A 94 20.03 -9.04 6.50
C GLU A 94 20.45 -7.66 6.00
N GLU A 95 20.18 -7.35 4.74
CA GLU A 95 20.42 -6.04 4.16
C GLU A 95 19.33 -5.04 4.56
N ARG A 96 18.06 -5.37 4.29
CA ARG A 96 16.94 -4.43 4.43
C ARG A 96 16.53 -4.17 5.88
N LYS A 97 16.81 -5.07 6.84
CA LYS A 97 16.50 -4.87 8.28
C LYS A 97 17.21 -3.65 8.88
N ASN A 98 18.28 -3.18 8.24
CA ASN A 98 19.05 -2.03 8.69
C ASN A 98 18.57 -0.70 8.09
N TRP A 99 17.61 -0.73 7.18
CA TRP A 99 17.07 0.46 6.55
C TRP A 99 16.23 1.25 7.55
N LYS A 100 16.61 2.49 7.76
CA LYS A 100 15.87 3.41 8.63
C LYS A 100 14.69 4.03 7.92
N GLU A 101 14.81 4.16 6.59
CA GLU A 101 13.82 4.74 5.71
C GLU A 101 13.96 4.12 4.32
N TYR A 102 12.84 3.78 3.69
CA TYR A 102 12.82 3.22 2.34
C TYR A 102 11.47 3.47 1.66
N TRP A 103 11.50 3.49 0.34
CA TRP A 103 10.31 3.49 -0.49
C TRP A 103 9.87 2.03 -0.70
N LEU A 104 8.60 1.78 -0.44
CA LEU A 104 7.94 0.51 -0.73
C LEU A 104 6.92 0.77 -1.84
N ILE A 105 7.09 0.10 -2.99
CA ILE A 105 6.29 0.37 -4.19
C ILE A 105 5.65 -0.89 -4.74
N ASP A 106 4.42 -0.72 -5.21
CA ASP A 106 3.73 -1.65 -6.09
C ASP A 106 3.47 -0.93 -7.42
N PRO A 107 4.15 -1.35 -8.49
CA PRO A 107 4.03 -0.71 -9.80
C PRO A 107 2.65 -0.85 -10.43
N LEU A 108 1.95 -1.94 -10.15
CA LEU A 108 0.65 -2.27 -10.73
C LEU A 108 -0.17 -3.20 -9.79
N ASP A 109 -0.74 -2.64 -8.71
CA ASP A 109 -1.74 -3.38 -7.92
C ASP A 109 -2.96 -3.66 -8.78
N GLY A 110 -3.31 -4.94 -8.85
CA GLY A 110 -4.41 -5.41 -9.70
C GLY A 110 -3.96 -5.80 -11.12
N THR A 111 -2.82 -6.48 -11.28
CA THR A 111 -2.34 -7.00 -12.58
C THR A 111 -3.39 -7.84 -13.29
N GLN A 112 -4.13 -8.69 -12.56
CA GLN A 112 -5.23 -9.47 -13.15
C GLN A 112 -6.37 -8.57 -13.69
N GLN A 113 -6.70 -7.49 -12.99
CA GLN A 113 -7.69 -6.50 -13.41
C GLN A 113 -7.21 -5.72 -14.62
N PHE A 114 -5.94 -5.40 -14.66
CA PHE A 114 -5.28 -4.78 -15.83
C PHE A 114 -5.39 -5.70 -17.06
N ILE A 115 -5.06 -6.98 -16.93
CA ILE A 115 -5.18 -7.97 -18.01
C ILE A 115 -6.64 -8.13 -18.46
N ASN A 116 -7.57 -8.22 -17.51
CA ASN A 116 -9.01 -8.41 -17.75
C ASN A 116 -9.74 -7.13 -18.20
N ARG A 117 -9.06 -6.00 -18.31
CA ARG A 117 -9.64 -4.72 -18.75
C ARG A 117 -10.82 -4.22 -17.90
N THR A 118 -10.70 -4.34 -16.57
CA THR A 118 -11.76 -3.91 -15.64
C THR A 118 -11.56 -2.50 -15.08
N ASP A 119 -10.50 -1.78 -15.52
CA ASP A 119 -10.11 -0.43 -15.07
C ASP A 119 -9.68 -0.33 -13.59
N GLN A 120 -9.77 -1.42 -12.82
CA GLN A 120 -9.56 -1.45 -11.37
C GLN A 120 -8.12 -1.82 -11.02
N PHE A 121 -7.19 -0.96 -11.37
CA PHE A 121 -5.77 -1.11 -11.03
C PHE A 121 -5.16 0.23 -10.63
N SER A 122 -4.04 0.18 -9.92
CA SER A 122 -3.38 1.37 -9.39
C SER A 122 -1.88 1.20 -9.24
N VAL A 123 -1.17 2.30 -9.08
CA VAL A 123 0.22 2.36 -8.64
C VAL A 123 0.29 2.82 -7.19
N LEU A 124 1.14 2.18 -6.39
CA LEU A 124 1.33 2.49 -4.99
C LEU A 124 2.77 2.95 -4.73
N ILE A 125 2.90 4.05 -3.99
CA ILE A 125 4.18 4.56 -3.50
C ILE A 125 4.02 4.87 -2.01
N THR A 126 4.78 4.17 -1.16
CA THR A 126 4.72 4.35 0.29
C THR A 126 6.13 4.63 0.83
N LEU A 127 6.27 5.64 1.68
CA LEU A 127 7.47 5.85 2.47
C LEU A 127 7.32 5.12 3.81
N VAL A 128 8.25 4.22 4.09
CA VAL A 128 8.32 3.52 5.38
C VAL A 128 9.52 4.06 6.15
N ARG A 129 9.30 4.44 7.40
CA ARG A 129 10.30 5.00 8.30
C ARG A 129 10.30 4.26 9.62
N LYS A 130 11.44 3.68 10.02
CA LYS A 130 11.55 2.88 11.26
C LYS A 130 10.45 1.82 11.33
N ASN A 131 10.27 1.10 10.23
CA ASN A 131 9.27 0.04 10.06
C ASN A 131 7.79 0.50 10.17
N LYS A 132 7.53 1.81 10.12
CA LYS A 132 6.17 2.37 10.10
C LYS A 132 5.94 3.11 8.77
N PRO A 133 4.90 2.78 8.00
CA PRO A 133 4.47 3.59 6.87
C PRO A 133 4.08 5.00 7.32
N VAL A 134 4.56 6.04 6.62
CA VAL A 134 4.38 7.45 7.04
C VAL A 134 3.91 8.38 5.93
N LEU A 135 3.99 7.97 4.68
CA LEU A 135 3.44 8.69 3.52
C LEU A 135 2.98 7.66 2.50
N SER A 136 1.84 7.89 1.88
CA SER A 136 1.25 7.00 0.88
C SER A 136 0.60 7.76 -0.26
N VAL A 137 0.80 7.25 -1.48
CA VAL A 137 0.04 7.63 -2.67
C VAL A 137 -0.45 6.35 -3.36
N ILE A 138 -1.76 6.25 -3.58
CA ILE A 138 -2.45 5.20 -4.33
C ILE A 138 -3.14 5.89 -5.51
N HIS A 139 -2.67 5.64 -6.73
CA HIS A 139 -3.19 6.30 -7.92
C HIS A 139 -3.78 5.32 -8.93
N ALA A 140 -5.09 5.36 -9.14
CA ALA A 140 -5.82 4.59 -10.15
C ALA A 140 -6.03 5.45 -11.42
N PRO A 141 -5.17 5.31 -12.44
CA PRO A 141 -5.08 6.28 -13.52
C PRO A 141 -6.31 6.29 -14.44
N VAL A 142 -6.92 5.14 -14.69
CA VAL A 142 -8.11 5.03 -15.58
C VAL A 142 -9.34 5.57 -14.87
N LEU A 143 -9.48 5.29 -13.58
CA LEU A 143 -10.59 5.80 -12.77
C LEU A 143 -10.44 7.28 -12.40
N SER A 144 -9.26 7.88 -12.68
CA SER A 144 -8.92 9.25 -12.27
C SER A 144 -9.09 9.47 -10.77
N ILE A 145 -8.77 8.45 -9.96
CA ILE A 145 -8.85 8.48 -8.50
C ILE A 145 -7.44 8.42 -7.92
N THR A 146 -7.16 9.27 -6.94
CA THR A 146 -5.94 9.22 -6.14
C THR A 146 -6.30 9.34 -4.68
N TYR A 147 -5.91 8.35 -3.87
CA TYR A 147 -5.89 8.47 -2.42
C TYR A 147 -4.46 8.76 -1.98
N TYR A 148 -4.30 9.68 -1.05
CA TYR A 148 -2.98 9.99 -0.50
C TYR A 148 -3.09 10.45 0.95
N ALA A 149 -2.08 10.12 1.71
CA ALA A 149 -2.01 10.46 3.13
C ALA A 149 -0.55 10.64 3.57
N MET A 150 -0.37 11.38 4.63
CA MET A 150 0.93 11.53 5.30
C MET A 150 0.69 11.68 6.81
N ASP A 151 1.54 11.06 7.59
CA ASP A 151 1.47 11.03 9.06
C ASP A 151 1.32 12.45 9.63
N ASN A 152 0.27 12.69 10.43
CA ASN A 152 -0.11 13.99 11.01
C ASN A 152 -0.47 15.11 9.99
N PHE A 153 -0.73 14.77 8.73
CA PHE A 153 -1.14 15.73 7.71
C PHE A 153 -2.60 15.54 7.28
N GLY A 154 -3.07 14.30 7.36
CA GLY A 154 -4.41 13.89 6.96
C GLY A 154 -4.40 12.99 5.73
N ALA A 155 -5.57 12.43 5.46
CA ALA A 155 -5.87 11.62 4.30
C ALA A 155 -6.78 12.36 3.33
N PHE A 156 -6.59 12.15 2.03
CA PHE A 156 -7.30 12.86 0.97
C PHE A 156 -7.66 11.91 -0.18
N LYS A 157 -8.79 12.19 -0.80
CA LYS A 157 -9.18 11.63 -2.10
C LYS A 157 -9.19 12.76 -3.12
N LYS A 158 -8.46 12.57 -4.21
CA LYS A 158 -8.59 13.38 -5.41
C LYS A 158 -9.32 12.55 -6.48
N GLN A 159 -10.37 13.10 -7.04
CA GLN A 159 -11.09 12.51 -8.18
C GLN A 159 -11.29 13.57 -9.24
N VAL A 160 -10.69 13.36 -10.40
CA VAL A 160 -10.56 14.37 -11.47
C VAL A 160 -9.86 15.62 -10.88
N ASP A 161 -10.53 16.76 -10.78
CA ASP A 161 -9.98 18.01 -10.23
C ASP A 161 -10.48 18.34 -8.81
N GLN A 162 -11.31 17.48 -8.23
CA GLN A 162 -11.84 17.68 -6.88
C GLN A 162 -10.97 16.96 -5.84
N VAL A 163 -10.56 17.69 -4.80
CA VAL A 163 -9.87 17.16 -3.64
C VAL A 163 -10.80 17.22 -2.45
N LYS A 164 -10.99 16.06 -1.80
CA LYS A 164 -11.76 15.93 -0.57
C LYS A 164 -10.83 15.42 0.54
N LYS A 165 -10.77 16.13 1.65
CA LYS A 165 -10.16 15.60 2.87
C LYS A 165 -11.05 14.49 3.43
N LEU A 166 -10.47 13.34 3.71
CA LEU A 166 -11.15 12.22 4.36
C LEU A 166 -11.17 12.47 5.88
N THR A 167 -12.23 12.04 6.51
CA THR A 167 -12.44 12.24 7.95
C THR A 167 -12.74 10.91 8.62
N LYS A 168 -12.68 10.88 9.92
CA LYS A 168 -13.08 9.72 10.72
C LYS A 168 -14.43 9.18 10.25
N ASN A 169 -14.48 7.89 9.99
CA ASN A 169 -15.73 7.17 9.78
C ASN A 169 -16.31 6.78 11.14
N THR A 170 -17.63 6.81 11.23
CA THR A 170 -18.36 6.25 12.35
C THR A 170 -19.25 5.15 11.81
N ILE A 171 -18.99 3.94 12.24
CA ILE A 171 -19.76 2.76 11.84
C ILE A 171 -20.81 2.51 12.93
N ASN A 172 -22.07 2.42 12.54
CA ASN A 172 -23.16 1.94 13.37
C ASN A 172 -23.71 0.64 12.79
N PHE A 173 -24.37 -0.16 13.62
CA PHE A 173 -24.97 -1.43 13.21
C PHE A 173 -26.47 -1.33 12.94
N ASP A 174 -26.98 -0.12 12.65
CA ASP A 174 -28.37 0.09 12.21
C ASP A 174 -28.59 -0.46 10.78
N HIS A 175 -27.49 -0.67 10.05
CA HIS A 175 -27.47 -1.24 8.70
C HIS A 175 -26.50 -2.44 8.63
N PRO A 176 -26.69 -3.33 7.63
CA PRO A 176 -25.75 -4.42 7.38
C PRO A 176 -24.32 -3.89 7.20
N LEU A 177 -23.32 -4.59 7.75
CA LEU A 177 -21.91 -4.24 7.60
C LEU A 177 -21.49 -4.41 6.14
N ARG A 178 -20.96 -3.36 5.52
CA ARG A 178 -20.49 -3.37 4.12
C ARG A 178 -19.04 -3.83 4.08
N ILE A 179 -18.81 -5.01 3.50
CA ILE A 179 -17.49 -5.64 3.46
C ILE A 179 -16.99 -5.73 2.01
N ALA A 180 -15.87 -5.10 1.71
CA ALA A 180 -15.23 -5.23 0.41
C ALA A 180 -14.55 -6.59 0.28
N VAL A 181 -14.65 -7.20 -0.91
CA VAL A 181 -14.02 -8.47 -1.27
C VAL A 181 -13.45 -8.41 -2.69
N GLY A 182 -12.41 -9.23 -2.97
CA GLY A 182 -11.74 -9.22 -4.27
C GLY A 182 -12.50 -9.93 -5.39
N ALA A 183 -13.36 -10.87 -5.05
CA ALA A 183 -14.17 -11.63 -6.01
C ALA A 183 -15.41 -12.20 -5.32
N THR A 184 -16.42 -12.57 -6.10
CA THR A 184 -17.64 -13.21 -5.61
C THR A 184 -17.32 -14.52 -4.87
N THR A 185 -16.35 -15.29 -5.35
CA THR A 185 -15.88 -16.53 -4.71
C THR A 185 -15.24 -16.33 -3.33
N SER A 186 -14.83 -15.09 -2.99
CA SER A 186 -14.30 -14.76 -1.67
C SER A 186 -15.38 -14.53 -0.62
N GLN A 187 -16.64 -14.30 -1.03
CA GLN A 187 -17.75 -14.00 -0.13
C GLN A 187 -18.03 -15.13 0.87
N GLU A 188 -18.04 -16.38 0.39
CA GLU A 188 -18.27 -17.54 1.26
C GLU A 188 -17.18 -17.68 2.33
N LYS A 189 -15.91 -17.48 1.94
CA LYS A 189 -14.78 -17.51 2.88
C LYS A 189 -14.90 -16.42 3.94
N VAL A 190 -15.28 -15.20 3.53
CA VAL A 190 -15.49 -14.11 4.49
C VAL A 190 -16.72 -14.35 5.34
N ARG A 191 -17.80 -14.90 4.76
CA ARG A 191 -18.99 -15.26 5.52
C ARG A 191 -18.69 -16.32 6.61
N SER A 192 -17.78 -17.25 6.36
CA SER A 192 -17.44 -18.32 7.32
C SER A 192 -16.70 -17.83 8.58
N ILE A 193 -16.12 -16.62 8.55
CA ILE A 193 -15.49 -15.99 9.71
C ILE A 193 -16.36 -14.93 10.40
N LEU A 194 -17.62 -14.79 9.97
CA LEU A 194 -18.61 -13.95 10.64
C LEU A 194 -19.53 -14.80 11.52
N PRO A 195 -20.12 -14.26 12.58
CA PRO A 195 -21.16 -14.95 13.33
C PRO A 195 -22.30 -15.41 12.40
N LYS A 196 -22.93 -16.51 12.75
CA LYS A 196 -24.09 -17.01 11.99
C LYS A 196 -25.16 -15.92 11.88
N ASP A 197 -25.66 -15.73 10.67
CA ASP A 197 -26.71 -14.75 10.35
C ASP A 197 -26.32 -13.27 10.64
N PHE A 198 -25.02 -12.97 10.81
CA PHE A 198 -24.55 -11.59 11.00
C PHE A 198 -24.92 -10.74 9.78
N PRO A 199 -25.60 -9.58 9.96
CA PRO A 199 -26.02 -8.75 8.84
C PRO A 199 -24.81 -8.13 8.12
N CYS A 200 -24.57 -8.52 6.87
CA CYS A 200 -23.55 -7.91 6.05
C CYS A 200 -23.89 -7.92 4.56
N GLU A 201 -23.33 -6.95 3.85
CA GLU A 201 -23.37 -6.82 2.40
C GLU A 201 -21.95 -6.88 1.83
N PHE A 202 -21.77 -7.56 0.70
CA PHE A 202 -20.48 -7.68 0.05
C PHE A 202 -20.38 -6.74 -1.16
N VAL A 203 -19.30 -5.96 -1.20
CA VAL A 203 -18.95 -5.09 -2.32
C VAL A 203 -17.74 -5.67 -3.03
N VAL A 204 -17.90 -6.10 -4.29
CA VAL A 204 -16.83 -6.73 -5.08
C VAL A 204 -16.02 -5.64 -5.78
N VAL A 205 -14.72 -5.56 -5.46
CA VAL A 205 -13.75 -4.65 -6.08
C VAL A 205 -12.45 -5.40 -6.31
N GLY A 206 -11.88 -5.33 -7.52
CA GLY A 206 -10.74 -6.14 -7.93
C GLY A 206 -9.43 -5.79 -7.22
N SER A 207 -9.03 -4.52 -7.24
CA SER A 207 -7.77 -4.04 -6.69
C SER A 207 -7.76 -4.04 -5.15
N SER A 208 -6.65 -4.42 -4.53
CA SER A 208 -6.47 -4.42 -3.07
C SER A 208 -6.47 -3.00 -2.52
N SER A 209 -5.69 -2.13 -3.14
CA SER A 209 -5.54 -0.73 -2.73
C SER A 209 -6.80 0.10 -2.94
N LEU A 210 -7.59 -0.16 -3.99
CA LEU A 210 -8.88 0.52 -4.16
C LEU A 210 -9.86 0.17 -3.05
N LYS A 211 -9.85 -1.09 -2.55
CA LYS A 211 -10.65 -1.47 -1.39
C LYS A 211 -10.26 -0.70 -0.14
N SER A 212 -8.95 -0.49 0.09
CA SER A 212 -8.48 0.32 1.21
C SER A 212 -8.95 1.77 1.12
N GLY A 213 -8.95 2.34 -0.08
CA GLY A 213 -9.51 3.67 -0.34
C GLY A 213 -11.00 3.77 -0.01
N LEU A 214 -11.79 2.75 -0.38
CA LEU A 214 -13.22 2.68 -0.07
C LEU A 214 -13.48 2.56 1.44
N VAL A 215 -12.64 1.83 2.18
CA VAL A 215 -12.71 1.77 3.65
C VAL A 215 -12.39 3.13 4.25
N ALA A 216 -11.31 3.78 3.80
CA ALA A 216 -10.89 5.08 4.33
C ALA A 216 -11.92 6.19 4.10
N GLU A 217 -12.66 6.17 2.97
CA GLU A 217 -13.70 7.17 2.68
C GLU A 217 -15.08 6.82 3.25
N GLY A 218 -15.24 5.65 3.91
CA GLY A 218 -16.51 5.19 4.47
C GLY A 218 -17.52 4.67 3.43
N ALA A 219 -17.08 4.37 2.23
CA ALA A 219 -17.93 3.72 1.22
C ALA A 219 -18.22 2.26 1.56
N VAL A 220 -17.29 1.60 2.24
CA VAL A 220 -17.45 0.30 2.90
C VAL A 220 -16.91 0.37 4.33
N ASP A 221 -17.32 -0.54 5.19
CA ASP A 221 -16.97 -0.54 6.61
C ASP A 221 -15.71 -1.35 6.90
N GLY A 222 -15.43 -2.34 6.05
CA GLY A 222 -14.22 -3.15 6.16
C GLY A 222 -13.84 -3.87 4.87
N TYR A 223 -12.60 -4.37 4.83
CA TYR A 223 -12.07 -5.24 3.78
C TYR A 223 -11.33 -6.41 4.42
N VAL A 224 -11.71 -7.63 4.08
CA VAL A 224 -11.08 -8.86 4.58
C VAL A 224 -10.29 -9.53 3.48
N ARG A 225 -9.05 -9.91 3.77
CA ARG A 225 -8.17 -10.65 2.87
C ARG A 225 -7.75 -11.99 3.50
N LEU A 226 -8.26 -13.07 2.91
CA LEU A 226 -7.91 -14.45 3.25
C LEU A 226 -7.07 -15.06 2.12
N GLY A 227 -5.91 -14.51 1.88
CA GLY A 227 -5.01 -14.94 0.80
C GLY A 227 -3.70 -14.17 0.86
N GLN A 228 -2.73 -14.59 0.06
CA GLN A 228 -1.42 -13.97 0.02
C GLN A 228 -1.47 -12.57 -0.58
N THR A 229 -0.71 -11.65 0.02
CA THR A 229 -0.42 -10.30 -0.45
C THR A 229 0.97 -9.91 0.05
N GLY A 230 1.61 -8.93 -0.57
CA GLY A 230 2.87 -8.38 -0.10
C GLY A 230 2.69 -7.22 0.88
N GLU A 231 3.75 -6.83 1.56
CA GLU A 231 3.77 -5.63 2.41
C GLU A 231 3.43 -4.36 1.59
N TRP A 232 3.76 -4.34 0.29
CA TRP A 232 3.43 -3.24 -0.63
C TRP A 232 1.94 -3.02 -0.85
N ASP A 233 1.10 -4.08 -0.74
CA ASP A 233 -0.36 -4.00 -0.84
C ASP A 233 -1.02 -3.27 0.34
N THR A 234 -0.38 -3.29 1.52
CA THR A 234 -0.99 -2.83 2.78
C THR A 234 -0.35 -1.59 3.39
N ALA A 235 0.94 -1.34 3.10
CA ALA A 235 1.67 -0.23 3.71
C ALA A 235 1.03 1.13 3.40
N GLY A 236 0.55 1.33 2.16
CA GLY A 236 -0.14 2.55 1.79
C GLY A 236 -1.49 2.71 2.49
N ALA A 237 -2.21 1.61 2.66
CA ALA A 237 -3.46 1.57 3.39
C ALA A 237 -3.29 1.87 4.88
N GLU A 238 -2.18 1.44 5.49
CA GLU A 238 -1.85 1.73 6.90
C GLU A 238 -1.83 3.24 7.18
N VAL A 239 -1.18 4.03 6.31
CA VAL A 239 -1.14 5.50 6.45
C VAL A 239 -2.53 6.08 6.21
N LEU A 240 -3.21 5.63 5.16
CA LEU A 240 -4.52 6.18 4.77
C LEU A 240 -5.59 5.95 5.85
N LEU A 241 -5.66 4.73 6.39
CA LEU A 241 -6.59 4.36 7.44
C LEU A 241 -6.21 5.01 8.77
N GLY A 242 -4.93 5.06 9.13
CA GLY A 242 -4.46 5.71 10.35
C GLY A 242 -4.91 7.17 10.43
N GLU A 243 -4.83 7.92 9.33
CA GLU A 243 -5.26 9.32 9.26
C GLU A 243 -6.80 9.50 9.25
N THR A 244 -7.57 8.41 9.07
CA THR A 244 -9.04 8.40 9.13
C THR A 244 -9.60 7.65 10.35
N HIS A 245 -8.74 7.30 11.33
CA HIS A 245 -9.10 6.51 12.51
C HIS A 245 -9.57 5.08 12.22
N GLY A 246 -9.23 4.56 11.06
CA GLY A 246 -9.29 3.14 10.74
C GLY A 246 -8.04 2.40 11.18
N ALA A 247 -7.96 1.11 10.88
CA ALA A 247 -6.80 0.27 11.19
C ALA A 247 -6.72 -0.94 10.25
N ILE A 248 -5.55 -1.60 10.26
CA ILE A 248 -5.33 -2.91 9.67
C ILE A 248 -4.88 -3.86 10.79
N PHE A 249 -5.52 -4.99 10.89
CA PHE A 249 -5.18 -6.04 11.85
C PHE A 249 -4.95 -7.37 11.14
N ASP A 250 -4.03 -8.16 11.65
CA ASP A 250 -3.89 -9.56 11.24
C ASP A 250 -5.04 -10.44 11.79
N SER A 251 -4.99 -11.74 11.53
CA SER A 251 -5.98 -12.70 12.04
C SER A 251 -6.00 -12.86 13.58
N HIS A 252 -5.00 -12.33 14.28
CA HIS A 252 -4.94 -12.27 15.75
C HIS A 252 -5.35 -10.89 16.29
N PHE A 253 -5.73 -9.97 15.41
CA PHE A 253 -6.02 -8.56 15.71
C PHE A 253 -4.82 -7.79 16.26
N GLU A 254 -3.62 -8.18 15.83
CA GLU A 254 -2.40 -7.43 16.04
C GLU A 254 -2.10 -6.55 14.81
N PRO A 255 -1.44 -5.40 14.99
CA PRO A 255 -1.03 -4.56 13.86
C PRO A 255 -0.10 -5.29 12.90
N LEU A 256 -0.19 -5.01 11.61
CA LEU A 256 0.76 -5.53 10.63
C LEU A 256 2.17 -4.95 10.88
N THR A 257 3.19 -5.71 10.46
CA THR A 257 4.59 -5.30 10.57
C THR A 257 5.21 -5.14 9.18
N TYR A 258 6.09 -4.14 9.03
CA TYR A 258 6.76 -3.83 7.77
C TYR A 258 8.27 -3.94 7.94
N ASN A 259 8.91 -4.70 7.04
CA ASN A 259 10.35 -4.95 7.05
C ASN A 259 10.91 -5.49 8.38
N GLN A 260 10.13 -6.30 9.09
CA GLN A 260 10.52 -6.91 10.37
C GLN A 260 10.59 -8.44 10.31
N ARG A 261 10.30 -9.01 9.16
CA ARG A 261 10.27 -10.46 8.90
C ARG A 261 11.15 -10.81 7.70
N GLU A 262 11.60 -12.04 7.62
CA GLU A 262 12.30 -12.53 6.43
C GLU A 262 11.38 -12.49 5.20
N THR A 263 10.17 -12.98 5.35
CA THR A 263 9.15 -12.87 4.30
C THR A 263 8.52 -11.48 4.25
N LEU A 264 8.27 -11.00 3.04
CA LEU A 264 7.49 -9.80 2.78
C LEU A 264 6.00 -10.10 2.56
N ILE A 265 5.60 -11.38 2.68
CA ILE A 265 4.21 -11.80 2.56
C ILE A 265 3.46 -11.49 3.84
N ASN A 266 2.31 -10.84 3.71
CA ASN A 266 1.42 -10.54 4.81
C ASN A 266 0.68 -11.78 5.31
N PRO A 267 0.33 -11.84 6.61
CA PRO A 267 -0.70 -12.76 7.10
C PRO A 267 -2.07 -12.39 6.53
N HIS A 268 -3.07 -13.21 6.80
CA HIS A 268 -4.47 -12.80 6.59
C HIS A 268 -4.77 -11.54 7.41
N PHE A 269 -5.59 -10.64 6.87
CA PHE A 269 -5.86 -9.37 7.54
C PHE A 269 -7.29 -8.88 7.32
N VAL A 270 -7.67 -7.96 8.18
CA VAL A 270 -8.86 -7.12 8.05
C VAL A 270 -8.48 -5.64 8.12
N MET A 271 -8.96 -4.85 7.17
CA MET A 271 -8.96 -3.39 7.22
C MET A 271 -10.31 -2.92 7.72
N VAL A 272 -10.33 -1.97 8.63
CA VAL A 272 -11.55 -1.45 9.26
C VAL A 272 -11.58 0.07 9.22
N GLY A 273 -12.76 0.64 8.99
CA GLY A 273 -12.95 2.09 8.89
C GLY A 273 -13.05 2.80 10.24
N ASP A 274 -13.31 2.08 11.33
CA ASP A 274 -13.36 2.62 12.69
C ASP A 274 -12.69 1.64 13.67
N GLN A 275 -11.48 1.97 14.12
CA GLN A 275 -10.70 1.12 15.03
C GLN A 275 -11.26 1.05 16.46
N SER A 276 -12.24 1.88 16.82
CA SER A 276 -12.81 1.92 18.16
C SER A 276 -13.80 0.79 18.47
N LEU A 277 -14.21 0.03 17.42
CA LEU A 277 -15.15 -1.08 17.58
C LEU A 277 -14.42 -2.38 17.95
N ASP A 278 -15.13 -3.28 18.64
CA ASP A 278 -14.63 -4.62 18.95
C ASP A 278 -14.76 -5.56 17.74
N TRP A 279 -13.82 -5.46 16.83
CA TRP A 279 -13.76 -6.27 15.60
C TRP A 279 -13.50 -7.76 15.87
N ARG A 280 -12.93 -8.11 17.03
CA ARG A 280 -12.74 -9.53 17.44
C ARG A 280 -14.06 -10.25 17.66
N SER A 281 -15.09 -9.54 18.10
CA SER A 281 -16.42 -10.12 18.25
C SER A 281 -17.14 -10.33 16.89
N ILE A 282 -16.70 -9.62 15.84
CA ILE A 282 -17.30 -9.65 14.51
C ILE A 282 -16.57 -10.63 13.60
N PHE A 283 -15.23 -10.52 13.49
CA PHE A 283 -14.44 -11.41 12.64
C PHE A 283 -13.78 -12.51 13.47
N GLN A 284 -14.21 -13.74 13.28
CA GLN A 284 -13.78 -14.93 14.01
C GLN A 284 -12.82 -15.74 13.13
N PHE A 285 -11.56 -15.33 13.09
CA PHE A 285 -10.53 -16.11 12.41
C PHE A 285 -10.26 -17.41 13.17
N ASN A 286 -10.33 -18.55 12.47
CA ASN A 286 -10.07 -19.90 13.01
C ASN A 286 -8.60 -20.26 12.87
#